data_233d242314dee1e770c9993ad73d0b03
#
_entry.id   233d242314dee1e770c9993ad73d0b03
#
_cell.length_a   1.000
_cell.length_b   1.000
_cell.length_c   1.000
_cell.angle_alpha   90.00
_cell.angle_beta   90.00
_cell.angle_gamma   90.00
#
_symmetry.space_group_name_H-M   'P 1'
#
loop_
_entity.id
_entity.type
_entity.pdbx_description
1 polymer ?
#
loop_
_entity_poly.entity_id
_entity_poly.type
_entity_poly.pdbx_seq_one_letter_code
_entity_poly.pdbx_strand_id
1 'polypeptide(L)'
;LSNLLHSEHWYHDAYIRHQECYAGPLDIDKNIDSEGILAYIRAVRYLHAMTGDETLLDHLQDALHYEFTFKFCYNSPIKVPPLSTVGWSSCGGSITSVTNPHIHPMSSSVIDEMYYYLTHREDSYIRSRLEDTILWSCQCHNTFDGEFGYGKKGWMSERFCHSEGLVKEHYPDGTLASTWFALMPWACGSILEGLTGAAWDMSLDT
;
A
#
# COMPACT_ATOMS: atom_id res chain seq x y z
N LEU A 1 -12.78 -2.31 -25.60
CA LEU A 1 -13.02 -1.26 -24.62
C LEU A 1 -14.40 -1.46 -23.95
N SER A 2 -15.50 -1.61 -24.68
CA SER A 2 -16.85 -1.78 -24.13
C SER A 2 -16.95 -2.91 -23.10
N ASN A 3 -16.33 -4.07 -23.34
CA ASN A 3 -16.34 -5.18 -22.39
C ASN A 3 -15.53 -4.85 -21.11
N LEU A 4 -14.44 -4.08 -21.23
CA LEU A 4 -13.66 -3.66 -20.06
C LEU A 4 -14.44 -2.69 -19.19
N LEU A 5 -15.12 -1.71 -19.79
CA LEU A 5 -16.00 -0.78 -19.08
C LEU A 5 -17.16 -1.53 -18.39
N HIS A 6 -17.78 -2.48 -19.08
CA HIS A 6 -18.83 -3.29 -18.47
C HIS A 6 -18.31 -4.10 -17.26
N SER A 7 -17.14 -4.72 -17.39
CA SER A 7 -16.52 -5.48 -16.28
C SER A 7 -16.12 -4.57 -15.12
N GLU A 8 -15.63 -3.37 -15.43
CA GLU A 8 -15.26 -2.37 -14.41
C GLU A 8 -16.48 -1.94 -13.61
N HIS A 9 -17.56 -1.49 -14.26
CA HIS A 9 -18.79 -1.07 -13.59
C HIS A 9 -19.38 -2.20 -12.74
N TRP A 10 -19.39 -3.42 -13.28
CA TRP A 10 -19.84 -4.59 -12.52
C TRP A 10 -18.98 -4.83 -11.28
N TYR A 11 -17.65 -4.73 -11.40
CA TYR A 11 -16.73 -4.95 -10.29
C TYR A 11 -16.87 -3.85 -9.23
N HIS A 12 -17.04 -2.60 -9.65
CA HIS A 12 -17.31 -1.49 -8.76
C HIS A 12 -18.58 -1.73 -7.95
N ASP A 13 -19.68 -2.02 -8.61
CA ASP A 13 -20.97 -2.24 -7.94
C ASP A 13 -20.98 -3.49 -7.05
N ALA A 14 -20.30 -4.56 -7.46
CA ALA A 14 -20.32 -5.82 -6.73
C ALA A 14 -19.37 -5.84 -5.52
N TYR A 15 -18.22 -5.14 -5.61
CA TYR A 15 -17.14 -5.28 -4.61
C TYR A 15 -16.67 -3.96 -4.02
N ILE A 16 -16.31 -2.97 -4.84
CA ILE A 16 -15.70 -1.74 -4.34
C ILE A 16 -16.68 -0.93 -3.50
N ARG A 17 -17.85 -0.69 -4.04
CA ARG A 17 -18.93 0.09 -3.39
C ARG A 17 -19.35 -0.49 -2.03
N HIS A 18 -19.25 -1.79 -1.87
CA HIS A 18 -19.59 -2.50 -0.63
C HIS A 18 -18.39 -2.77 0.26
N GLN A 19 -17.18 -2.42 -0.18
CA GLN A 19 -15.92 -2.71 0.50
C GLN A 19 -15.72 -4.22 0.77
N GLU A 20 -16.02 -5.04 -0.22
CA GLU A 20 -16.02 -6.49 -0.14
C GLU A 20 -15.09 -7.13 -1.19
N CYS A 21 -13.88 -6.59 -1.40
CA CYS A 21 -12.87 -7.26 -2.22
C CYS A 21 -12.32 -8.48 -1.51
N TYR A 22 -12.67 -9.64 -1.99
CA TYR A 22 -12.21 -10.92 -1.47
C TYR A 22 -11.06 -11.46 -2.32
N ALA A 23 -9.91 -11.59 -1.73
CA ALA A 23 -8.75 -12.23 -2.36
C ALA A 23 -7.86 -12.88 -1.31
N GLY A 24 -8.43 -13.22 -0.16
CA GLY A 24 -7.67 -13.59 1.02
C GLY A 24 -6.67 -14.71 0.79
N PRO A 25 -5.39 -14.46 1.02
CA PRO A 25 -4.42 -15.51 1.19
C PRO A 25 -4.79 -16.35 2.42
N LEU A 26 -4.23 -17.53 2.55
CA LEU A 26 -4.35 -18.37 3.76
C LEU A 26 -5.69 -19.09 3.96
N ASP A 27 -6.35 -19.48 2.87
CA ASP A 27 -7.48 -20.42 2.86
C ASP A 27 -8.68 -20.03 3.76
N ILE A 28 -8.90 -18.73 3.93
CA ILE A 28 -10.06 -18.22 4.64
C ILE A 28 -11.12 -17.75 3.64
N ASP A 29 -12.27 -18.37 3.66
CA ASP A 29 -13.42 -17.95 2.86
C ASP A 29 -13.76 -16.49 3.15
N LYS A 30 -13.93 -15.71 2.07
CA LYS A 30 -14.34 -14.30 2.15
C LYS A 30 -13.43 -13.42 3.03
N ASN A 31 -12.13 -13.61 2.95
CA ASN A 31 -11.20 -12.71 3.57
C ASN A 31 -11.04 -11.45 2.71
N ILE A 32 -11.35 -10.30 3.28
CA ILE A 32 -11.18 -9.00 2.62
C ILE A 32 -9.69 -8.70 2.51
N ASP A 33 -9.24 -8.36 1.29
CA ASP A 33 -7.84 -8.17 0.95
C ASP A 33 -7.62 -6.91 0.09
N SER A 34 -6.54 -6.18 0.35
CA SER A 34 -6.21 -4.95 -0.37
C SER A 34 -5.62 -5.18 -1.76
N GLU A 35 -5.10 -6.36 -2.08
CA GLU A 35 -4.42 -6.61 -3.37
C GLU A 35 -5.36 -6.43 -4.56
N GLY A 36 -6.59 -6.92 -4.45
CA GLY A 36 -7.60 -6.72 -5.48
C GLY A 36 -7.97 -5.25 -5.67
N ILE A 37 -7.97 -4.48 -4.59
CA ILE A 37 -8.25 -3.04 -4.63
C ILE A 37 -7.14 -2.31 -5.39
N LEU A 38 -5.88 -2.63 -5.13
CA LEU A 38 -4.73 -2.01 -5.83
C LEU A 38 -4.76 -2.29 -7.33
N ALA A 39 -5.10 -3.51 -7.73
CA ALA A 39 -5.27 -3.87 -9.14
C ALA A 39 -6.43 -3.10 -9.78
N TYR A 40 -7.55 -2.96 -9.07
CA TYR A 40 -8.71 -2.21 -9.53
C TYR A 40 -8.39 -0.72 -9.71
N ILE A 41 -7.74 -0.07 -8.73
CA ILE A 41 -7.30 1.33 -8.80
C ILE A 41 -6.55 1.61 -10.11
N ARG A 42 -5.60 0.77 -10.48
CA ARG A 42 -4.85 0.89 -11.75
C ARG A 42 -5.74 0.74 -12.97
N ALA A 43 -6.59 -0.28 -12.97
CA ALA A 43 -7.49 -0.53 -14.09
C ALA A 43 -8.40 0.67 -14.36
N VAL A 44 -9.01 1.23 -13.33
CA VAL A 44 -9.89 2.40 -13.42
C VAL A 44 -9.15 3.63 -13.91
N ARG A 45 -7.96 3.90 -13.38
CA ARG A 45 -7.11 5.01 -13.83
C ARG A 45 -6.82 4.93 -15.33
N TYR A 46 -6.44 3.74 -15.82
CA TYR A 46 -6.18 3.55 -17.25
C TYR A 46 -7.46 3.69 -18.11
N LEU A 47 -8.59 3.18 -17.64
CA LEU A 47 -9.86 3.34 -18.34
C LEU A 47 -10.28 4.80 -18.40
N HIS A 48 -10.13 5.57 -17.32
CA HIS A 48 -10.38 7.01 -17.34
C HIS A 48 -9.45 7.73 -18.34
N ALA A 49 -8.16 7.44 -18.30
CA ALA A 49 -7.20 8.05 -19.23
C ALA A 49 -7.51 7.76 -20.71
N MET A 50 -8.13 6.61 -21.00
CA MET A 50 -8.51 6.22 -22.37
C MET A 50 -9.85 6.80 -22.83
N THR A 51 -10.77 7.07 -21.91
CA THR A 51 -12.16 7.40 -22.23
C THR A 51 -12.54 8.84 -21.91
N GLY A 52 -11.93 9.42 -20.90
CA GLY A 52 -12.35 10.69 -20.32
C GLY A 52 -13.70 10.62 -19.58
N ASP A 53 -14.17 9.42 -19.21
CA ASP A 53 -15.44 9.24 -18.52
C ASP A 53 -15.29 9.63 -17.04
N GLU A 54 -15.91 10.74 -16.65
CA GLU A 54 -15.85 11.30 -15.31
C GLU A 54 -16.38 10.36 -14.20
N THR A 55 -17.27 9.41 -14.56
CA THR A 55 -17.76 8.39 -13.63
C THR A 55 -16.61 7.53 -13.10
N LEU A 56 -15.60 7.29 -13.94
CA LEU A 56 -14.42 6.51 -13.52
C LEU A 56 -13.54 7.26 -12.51
N LEU A 57 -13.60 8.58 -12.43
CA LEU A 57 -12.95 9.33 -11.36
C LEU A 57 -13.69 9.15 -10.02
N ASP A 58 -15.02 9.05 -10.04
CA ASP A 58 -15.79 8.72 -8.83
C ASP A 58 -15.42 7.31 -8.35
N HIS A 59 -15.36 6.35 -9.26
CA HIS A 59 -14.96 4.97 -8.96
C HIS A 59 -13.50 4.88 -8.45
N LEU A 60 -12.60 5.68 -9.01
CA LEU A 60 -11.21 5.77 -8.54
C LEU A 60 -11.14 6.32 -7.12
N GLN A 61 -11.94 7.36 -6.81
CA GLN A 61 -12.02 7.91 -5.46
C GLN A 61 -12.53 6.87 -4.45
N ASP A 62 -13.60 6.17 -4.79
CA ASP A 62 -14.17 5.11 -3.95
C ASP A 62 -13.13 4.02 -3.66
N ALA A 63 -12.38 3.61 -4.67
CA ALA A 63 -11.34 2.58 -4.52
C ALA A 63 -10.14 3.07 -3.70
N LEU A 64 -9.71 4.32 -3.86
CA LEU A 64 -8.66 4.93 -3.03
C LEU A 64 -9.11 5.03 -1.56
N HIS A 65 -10.33 5.49 -1.31
CA HIS A 65 -10.88 5.54 0.04
C HIS A 65 -11.00 4.16 0.67
N TYR A 66 -11.35 3.14 -0.13
CA TYR A 66 -11.38 1.77 0.34
C TYR A 66 -9.97 1.25 0.69
N GLU A 67 -8.96 1.48 -0.15
CA GLU A 67 -7.56 1.16 0.18
C GLU A 67 -7.13 1.83 1.49
N PHE A 68 -7.53 3.08 1.73
CA PHE A 68 -7.17 3.81 2.95
C PHE A 68 -7.76 3.19 4.22
N THR A 69 -8.76 2.33 4.15
CA THR A 69 -9.24 1.57 5.31
C THR A 69 -8.21 0.54 5.82
N PHE A 70 -7.25 0.15 4.97
CA PHE A 70 -6.12 -0.73 5.33
C PHE A 70 -4.88 0.06 5.75
N LYS A 71 -4.89 1.39 5.59
CA LYS A 71 -3.74 2.26 5.78
C LYS A 71 -3.70 2.86 7.19
N PHE A 72 -2.51 2.86 7.78
CA PHE A 72 -2.27 3.62 9.00
C PHE A 72 -2.17 5.12 8.67
N CYS A 73 -3.12 5.91 9.16
CA CYS A 73 -3.09 7.37 9.04
C CYS A 73 -2.52 8.05 10.30
N TYR A 74 -1.90 7.28 11.18
CA TYR A 74 -1.25 7.74 12.40
C TYR A 74 -0.04 6.88 12.70
N ASN A 75 0.88 7.41 13.50
CA ASN A 75 2.03 6.65 13.96
C ASN A 75 1.67 5.87 15.22
N SER A 76 1.59 4.55 15.11
CA SER A 76 1.46 3.66 16.25
C SER A 76 2.86 3.37 16.84
N PRO A 77 3.12 3.69 18.11
CA PRO A 77 4.45 3.54 18.67
C PRO A 77 4.84 2.06 18.75
N ILE A 78 5.95 1.71 18.12
CA ILE A 78 6.54 0.38 18.19
C ILE A 78 7.51 0.38 19.38
N LYS A 79 7.39 -0.60 20.27
CA LYS A 79 8.13 -0.66 21.51
C LYS A 79 9.30 -1.63 21.50
N VAL A 80 9.40 -2.49 20.49
CA VAL A 80 10.42 -3.54 20.42
C VAL A 80 11.40 -3.32 19.28
N PRO A 81 12.70 -3.62 19.49
CA PRO A 81 13.70 -3.54 18.44
C PRO A 81 13.46 -4.60 17.33
N PRO A 82 14.01 -4.41 16.12
CA PRO A 82 14.82 -3.25 15.75
C PRO A 82 14.02 -2.00 15.36
N LEU A 83 12.73 -2.10 15.06
CA LEU A 83 11.94 -0.97 14.55
C LEU A 83 11.87 0.20 15.55
N SER A 84 11.79 -0.09 16.86
CA SER A 84 11.78 0.95 17.91
C SER A 84 13.08 1.75 17.98
N THR A 85 14.20 1.17 17.55
CA THR A 85 15.53 1.80 17.65
C THR A 85 15.88 2.65 16.44
N VAL A 86 15.20 2.42 15.30
CA VAL A 86 15.43 3.18 14.07
C VAL A 86 14.38 4.27 13.84
N GLY A 87 13.44 4.43 14.77
CA GLY A 87 12.39 5.45 14.64
C GLY A 87 11.38 5.16 13.53
N TRP A 88 11.16 3.88 13.21
CA TRP A 88 10.25 3.47 12.16
C TRP A 88 8.81 3.90 12.46
N SER A 89 8.11 4.42 11.45
CA SER A 89 6.73 4.91 11.55
C SER A 89 5.75 3.99 10.83
N SER A 90 4.58 3.75 11.42
CA SER A 90 3.49 3.05 10.75
C SER A 90 2.69 3.94 9.80
N CYS A 91 2.70 5.26 10.02
CA CYS A 91 1.89 6.21 9.25
C CYS A 91 2.24 6.16 7.76
N GLY A 92 1.25 5.89 6.91
CA GLY A 92 1.39 5.74 5.47
C GLY A 92 1.51 4.30 4.98
N GLY A 93 1.84 3.35 5.87
CA GLY A 93 1.89 1.92 5.54
C GLY A 93 0.50 1.28 5.56
N SER A 94 0.30 0.23 4.78
CA SER A 94 -0.96 -0.52 4.73
C SER A 94 -0.76 -1.99 5.08
N ILE A 95 -1.74 -2.58 5.75
CA ILE A 95 -1.84 -4.04 5.87
C ILE A 95 -2.49 -4.61 4.62
N THR A 96 -2.30 -5.90 4.34
CA THR A 96 -2.93 -6.54 3.18
C THR A 96 -4.31 -7.09 3.50
N SER A 97 -4.50 -7.65 4.69
CA SER A 97 -5.77 -8.25 5.11
C SER A 97 -5.83 -8.41 6.62
N VAL A 98 -7.03 -8.73 7.12
CA VAL A 98 -7.25 -9.01 8.55
C VAL A 98 -6.51 -10.26 9.04
N THR A 99 -6.17 -11.19 8.15
CA THR A 99 -5.41 -12.40 8.45
C THR A 99 -3.91 -12.23 8.22
N ASN A 100 -3.50 -11.14 7.58
CA ASN A 100 -2.10 -10.77 7.38
C ASN A 100 -1.89 -9.31 7.84
N PRO A 101 -1.84 -9.06 9.16
CA PRO A 101 -1.83 -7.71 9.71
C PRO A 101 -0.45 -7.04 9.69
N HIS A 102 0.50 -7.61 8.95
CA HIS A 102 1.80 -6.99 8.75
C HIS A 102 1.69 -5.83 7.77
N ILE A 103 2.44 -4.77 8.01
CA ILE A 103 2.51 -3.63 7.10
C ILE A 103 3.44 -3.98 5.94
N HIS A 104 2.96 -3.74 4.72
CA HIS A 104 3.64 -4.07 3.48
C HIS A 104 3.91 -2.83 2.62
N PRO A 105 4.96 -2.83 1.78
CA PRO A 105 5.22 -1.77 0.81
C PRO A 105 4.27 -1.81 -0.41
N MET A 106 3.39 -2.78 -0.51
CA MET A 106 2.54 -3.02 -1.68
C MET A 106 1.67 -1.82 -2.06
N SER A 107 1.12 -1.12 -1.06
CA SER A 107 0.27 0.07 -1.29
C SER A 107 1.02 1.27 -1.86
N SER A 108 2.35 1.27 -1.81
CA SER A 108 3.16 2.31 -2.47
C SER A 108 3.03 2.26 -3.99
N SER A 109 2.61 1.13 -4.55
CA SER A 109 2.45 0.94 -5.99
C SER A 109 1.35 1.80 -6.62
N VAL A 110 0.44 2.38 -5.83
CA VAL A 110 -0.63 3.26 -6.33
C VAL A 110 -0.40 4.75 -6.05
N ILE A 111 0.84 5.13 -5.74
CA ILE A 111 1.24 6.55 -5.57
C ILE A 111 0.93 7.33 -6.85
N ASP A 112 1.24 6.78 -8.02
CA ASP A 112 1.00 7.43 -9.32
C ASP A 112 -0.50 7.64 -9.58
N GLU A 113 -1.35 6.70 -9.19
CA GLU A 113 -2.80 6.80 -9.33
C GLU A 113 -3.40 7.86 -8.40
N MET A 114 -2.87 8.00 -7.19
CA MET A 114 -3.26 9.09 -6.28
C MET A 114 -2.88 10.46 -6.87
N TYR A 115 -1.67 10.59 -7.42
CA TYR A 115 -1.26 11.80 -8.14
C TYR A 115 -2.15 12.06 -9.35
N TYR A 116 -2.40 11.03 -10.18
CA TYR A 116 -3.28 11.14 -11.32
C TYR A 116 -4.65 11.69 -10.92
N TYR A 117 -5.27 11.13 -9.88
CA TYR A 117 -6.55 11.62 -9.37
C TYR A 117 -6.47 13.11 -9.01
N LEU A 118 -5.44 13.51 -8.27
CA LEU A 118 -5.26 14.89 -7.80
C LEU A 118 -4.96 15.89 -8.93
N THR A 119 -4.55 15.45 -10.12
CA THR A 119 -4.45 16.31 -11.30
C THR A 119 -5.82 16.65 -11.91
N HIS A 120 -6.86 15.89 -11.58
CA HIS A 120 -8.20 16.07 -12.11
C HIS A 120 -9.16 16.67 -11.07
N ARG A 121 -9.00 16.30 -9.80
CA ARG A 121 -9.89 16.72 -8.71
C ARG A 121 -9.10 17.02 -7.45
N GLU A 122 -9.45 18.10 -6.78
CA GLU A 122 -8.90 18.41 -5.46
C GLU A 122 -9.54 17.52 -4.39
N ASP A 123 -8.70 16.86 -3.60
CA ASP A 123 -9.09 16.09 -2.42
C ASP A 123 -7.99 16.15 -1.36
N SER A 124 -8.24 16.87 -0.28
CA SER A 124 -7.24 17.06 0.79
C SER A 124 -6.93 15.77 1.55
N TYR A 125 -7.88 14.84 1.61
CA TYR A 125 -7.66 13.56 2.27
C TYR A 125 -6.78 12.63 1.45
N ILE A 126 -7.04 12.52 0.14
CA ILE A 126 -6.18 11.76 -0.78
C ILE A 126 -4.77 12.37 -0.81
N ARG A 127 -4.66 13.71 -0.85
CA ARG A 127 -3.36 14.39 -0.79
C ARG A 127 -2.58 14.05 0.48
N SER A 128 -3.21 14.10 1.62
CA SER A 128 -2.58 13.73 2.89
C SER A 128 -2.14 12.27 2.92
N ARG A 129 -2.95 11.36 2.41
CA ARG A 129 -2.59 9.93 2.33
C ARG A 129 -1.47 9.65 1.34
N LEU A 130 -1.43 10.39 0.24
CA LEU A 130 -0.32 10.35 -0.72
C LEU A 130 1.01 10.73 -0.06
N GLU A 131 1.04 11.88 0.64
CA GLU A 131 2.23 12.36 1.34
C GLU A 131 2.72 11.34 2.38
N ASP A 132 1.80 10.80 3.20
CA ASP A 132 2.11 9.77 4.17
C ASP A 132 2.71 8.51 3.52
N THR A 133 2.14 8.07 2.38
CA THR A 133 2.60 6.88 1.67
C THR A 133 3.99 7.06 1.09
N ILE A 134 4.28 8.23 0.51
CA ILE A 134 5.61 8.57 -0.01
C ILE A 134 6.64 8.54 1.12
N LEU A 135 6.38 9.24 2.21
CA LEU A 135 7.28 9.28 3.36
C LEU A 135 7.51 7.90 3.95
N TRP A 136 6.44 7.11 4.08
CA TRP A 136 6.53 5.76 4.60
C TRP A 136 7.38 4.86 3.71
N SER A 137 7.27 4.95 2.39
CA SER A 137 8.01 4.13 1.44
C SER A 137 9.53 4.31 1.54
N CYS A 138 9.99 5.48 1.99
CA CYS A 138 11.42 5.79 2.14
C CYS A 138 12.10 5.00 3.28
N GLN A 139 11.35 4.42 4.22
CA GLN A 139 11.91 3.70 5.36
C GLN A 139 11.87 2.17 5.22
N CYS A 140 11.53 1.64 4.04
CA CYS A 140 11.32 0.20 3.84
C CYS A 140 12.61 -0.58 3.55
N HIS A 141 13.76 0.07 3.44
CA HIS A 141 15.04 -0.55 3.10
C HIS A 141 16.12 -0.24 4.13
N ASN A 142 17.10 -1.13 4.23
CA ASN A 142 18.26 -0.92 5.08
C ASN A 142 19.12 0.23 4.55
N THR A 143 19.42 1.22 5.37
CA THR A 143 20.35 2.31 5.05
C THR A 143 21.80 1.94 5.38
N PHE A 144 21.99 0.94 6.25
CA PHE A 144 23.26 0.29 6.55
C PHE A 144 23.05 -1.22 6.78
N ASP A 145 24.16 -1.98 6.82
CA ASP A 145 24.12 -3.43 7.04
C ASP A 145 23.50 -3.75 8.41
N GLY A 146 22.47 -4.57 8.43
CA GLY A 146 21.83 -5.05 9.65
C GLY A 146 20.92 -4.06 10.37
N GLU A 147 20.48 -2.96 9.73
CA GLU A 147 19.64 -1.92 10.37
C GLU A 147 18.37 -2.47 11.01
N PHE A 148 17.69 -3.39 10.36
CA PHE A 148 16.50 -4.07 10.90
C PHE A 148 16.83 -5.41 11.57
N GLY A 149 18.07 -5.60 12.04
CA GLY A 149 18.55 -6.84 12.62
C GLY A 149 19.01 -7.88 11.59
N TYR A 150 18.89 -7.58 10.27
CA TYR A 150 19.20 -8.49 9.19
C TYR A 150 19.48 -7.74 7.88
N GLY A 151 20.25 -8.37 7.00
CA GLY A 151 20.41 -7.91 5.62
C GLY A 151 21.49 -6.87 5.41
N LYS A 152 21.68 -6.48 4.16
CA LYS A 152 22.68 -5.54 3.67
C LYS A 152 22.03 -4.19 3.36
N LYS A 153 22.84 -3.14 3.31
CA LYS A 153 22.43 -1.84 2.81
C LYS A 153 21.70 -1.97 1.47
N GLY A 154 20.52 -1.36 1.35
CA GLY A 154 19.67 -1.41 0.18
C GLY A 154 18.73 -2.61 0.11
N TRP A 155 18.86 -3.59 1.02
CA TRP A 155 17.88 -4.67 1.09
C TRP A 155 16.55 -4.18 1.65
N MET A 156 15.45 -4.72 1.13
CA MET A 156 14.11 -4.37 1.53
C MET A 156 13.43 -5.53 2.26
N SER A 157 12.63 -5.18 3.26
CA SER A 157 11.72 -6.14 3.88
C SER A 157 10.46 -6.30 3.02
N GLU A 158 9.96 -7.53 2.91
CA GLU A 158 8.65 -7.81 2.35
C GLU A 158 7.54 -7.19 3.22
N ARG A 159 7.72 -7.28 4.52
CA ARG A 159 6.70 -6.85 5.49
C ARG A 159 7.33 -6.55 6.84
N PHE A 160 6.64 -5.72 7.58
CA PHE A 160 7.00 -5.36 8.95
C PHE A 160 5.96 -5.93 9.91
N CYS A 161 6.39 -6.71 10.90
CA CYS A 161 5.53 -7.39 11.85
C CYS A 161 5.01 -6.43 12.93
N HIS A 162 4.26 -5.42 12.51
CA HIS A 162 3.79 -4.37 13.38
C HIS A 162 3.00 -4.90 14.60
N SER A 163 2.01 -5.77 14.37
CA SER A 163 1.16 -6.30 15.44
C SER A 163 1.94 -7.14 16.45
N GLU A 164 2.84 -7.99 15.98
CA GLU A 164 3.70 -8.79 16.87
C GLU A 164 4.73 -7.92 17.58
N GLY A 165 5.33 -6.97 16.88
CA GLY A 165 6.29 -6.04 17.44
C GLY A 165 5.73 -5.09 18.51
N LEU A 166 4.40 -4.99 18.64
CA LEU A 166 3.78 -4.24 19.75
C LEU A 166 3.78 -5.01 21.07
N VAL A 167 3.77 -6.34 21.03
CA VAL A 167 3.53 -7.18 22.20
C VAL A 167 4.68 -8.13 22.55
N LYS A 168 5.51 -8.49 21.58
CA LYS A 168 6.59 -9.46 21.73
C LYS A 168 7.91 -8.91 21.19
N GLU A 169 8.98 -9.24 21.84
CA GLU A 169 10.34 -8.95 21.36
C GLU A 169 10.83 -10.03 20.38
N HIS A 170 10.50 -11.29 20.65
CA HIS A 170 10.92 -12.43 19.86
C HIS A 170 9.77 -13.40 19.63
N TYR A 171 9.80 -14.06 18.48
CA TYR A 171 9.01 -15.27 18.23
C TYR A 171 9.52 -16.45 19.07
N PRO A 172 8.74 -17.56 19.19
CA PRO A 172 9.18 -18.75 19.93
C PRO A 172 10.50 -19.38 19.41
N ASP A 173 10.84 -19.15 18.16
CA ASP A 173 12.10 -19.61 17.54
C ASP A 173 13.30 -18.69 17.81
N GLY A 174 13.10 -17.59 18.54
CA GLY A 174 14.14 -16.63 18.89
C GLY A 174 14.37 -15.53 17.86
N THR A 175 13.64 -15.49 16.76
CA THR A 175 13.72 -14.39 15.79
C THR A 175 13.03 -13.13 16.30
N LEU A 176 13.51 -11.95 15.89
CA LEU A 176 12.90 -10.67 16.25
C LEU A 176 11.50 -10.54 15.66
N ALA A 177 10.55 -10.14 16.50
CA ALA A 177 9.13 -10.11 16.11
C ALA A 177 8.70 -8.83 15.40
N SER A 178 9.50 -7.76 15.40
CA SER A 178 9.14 -6.49 14.77
C SER A 178 9.37 -6.45 13.26
N THR A 179 10.21 -7.33 12.73
CA THR A 179 10.49 -7.39 11.28
C THR A 179 10.51 -8.82 10.78
N TRP A 180 10.16 -8.98 9.52
CA TRP A 180 10.36 -10.21 8.79
C TRP A 180 10.96 -9.91 7.44
N PHE A 181 12.24 -10.27 7.28
CA PHE A 181 12.93 -10.08 6.02
C PHE A 181 12.77 -11.31 5.13
N ALA A 182 12.18 -11.07 3.98
CA ALA A 182 12.38 -11.91 2.83
C ALA A 182 12.96 -11.01 1.74
N LEU A 183 14.04 -11.43 1.09
CA LEU A 183 14.57 -10.75 -0.09
C LEU A 183 13.58 -10.90 -1.23
N MET A 184 12.59 -10.02 -1.25
CA MET A 184 11.51 -10.06 -2.22
C MET A 184 11.62 -8.86 -3.17
N PRO A 185 12.10 -9.07 -4.40
CA PRO A 185 12.21 -8.00 -5.39
C PRO A 185 10.91 -7.26 -5.66
N TRP A 186 9.75 -7.91 -5.47
CA TRP A 186 8.45 -7.29 -5.65
C TRP A 186 8.22 -6.10 -4.70
N ALA A 187 8.74 -6.15 -3.48
CA ALA A 187 8.63 -5.05 -2.53
C ALA A 187 9.29 -3.77 -3.07
N CYS A 188 10.47 -3.93 -3.65
CA CYS A 188 11.15 -2.84 -4.37
C CYS A 188 10.35 -2.42 -5.61
N GLY A 189 9.84 -3.37 -6.37
CA GLY A 189 9.02 -3.15 -7.55
C GLY A 189 7.77 -2.30 -7.24
N SER A 190 7.08 -2.58 -6.15
CA SER A 190 5.89 -1.82 -5.73
C SER A 190 6.20 -0.34 -5.44
N ILE A 191 7.32 -0.07 -4.78
CA ILE A 191 7.74 1.31 -4.51
C ILE A 191 8.19 2.02 -5.80
N LEU A 192 9.01 1.34 -6.61
CA LEU A 192 9.46 1.91 -7.88
C LEU A 192 8.30 2.20 -8.83
N GLU A 193 7.32 1.31 -8.91
CA GLU A 193 6.12 1.50 -9.73
C GLU A 193 5.38 2.77 -9.36
N GLY A 194 5.18 3.03 -8.07
CA GLY A 194 4.49 4.23 -7.61
C GLY A 194 5.31 5.52 -7.79
N LEU A 195 6.63 5.45 -7.62
CA LEU A 195 7.51 6.63 -7.66
C LEU A 195 8.10 6.92 -9.06
N THR A 196 7.84 6.09 -10.05
CA THR A 196 8.32 6.29 -11.44
C THR A 196 7.19 6.37 -12.45
N GLY A 197 5.95 6.58 -12.00
CA GLY A 197 4.79 6.76 -12.86
C GLY A 197 4.77 8.12 -13.54
N ALA A 198 4.06 8.21 -14.67
CA ALA A 198 4.01 9.43 -15.48
C ALA A 198 3.36 10.63 -14.76
N ALA A 199 2.39 10.37 -13.88
CA ALA A 199 1.74 11.44 -13.13
C ALA A 199 2.65 11.97 -12.02
N TRP A 200 3.47 11.12 -11.42
CA TRP A 200 4.50 11.51 -10.47
C TRP A 200 5.58 12.39 -11.12
N ASP A 201 6.11 11.98 -12.28
CA ASP A 201 7.16 12.73 -12.98
C ASP A 201 6.73 14.16 -13.30
N MET A 202 5.47 14.36 -13.69
CA MET A 202 4.91 15.70 -13.96
C MET A 202 4.90 16.60 -12.71
N SER A 203 4.87 16.04 -11.51
CA SER A 203 4.88 16.81 -10.26
C SER A 203 6.27 17.35 -9.89
N LEU A 204 7.34 16.78 -10.45
CA LEU A 204 8.72 17.21 -10.18
C LEU A 204 9.12 18.46 -10.98
N ASP A 205 8.35 18.81 -12.01
CA ASP A 205 8.58 19.94 -12.91
C ASP A 205 7.84 21.22 -12.47
N THR A 206 7.08 21.18 -11.37
CA THR A 206 6.32 22.31 -10.82
C THR A 206 6.87 22.78 -9.49
#